data_da13e8f6f3d238486b47d46b16916e26
#
_entry.id   da13e8f6f3d238486b47d46b16916e26
#
_cell.length_a   1.000
_cell.length_b   1.000
_cell.length_c   1.000
_cell.angle_alpha   90.00
_cell.angle_beta   90.00
_cell.angle_gamma   90.00
#
_symmetry.space_group_name_H-M   'P 1'
#
loop_
_entity.id
_entity.type
_entity.pdbx_description
1 polymer ?
#
loop_
_entity_poly.entity_id
_entity_poly.type
_entity_poly.pdbx_seq_one_letter_code
_entity_poly.pdbx_strand_id
1 'polypeptide(L)'
;MRVVDSRGRAEGALPNKARAAGIDVATSSVISAVNTSFGGLNIASVKVAAYRKGQGRVIAEKKVECDFIAMSGGFNPALHLWCHNGGKIKFDEALQSFRPDRHHDAMQAVGAANGTMDVASTLAEAHAAGEAAAKTALPKARSAKFK
;
A
#
# COMPACT_ATOMS: atom_id res chain seq x y z
N MET A 1 9.62 -16.79 -15.28
CA MET A 1 8.89 -15.79 -14.47
C MET A 1 9.59 -14.44 -14.56
N ARG A 2 8.83 -13.34 -14.56
CA ARG A 2 9.37 -11.97 -14.59
C ARG A 2 8.62 -11.10 -13.57
N VAL A 3 9.30 -10.22 -12.88
CA VAL A 3 8.73 -9.16 -12.06
C VAL A 3 8.79 -7.85 -12.84
N VAL A 4 7.67 -7.13 -12.91
CA VAL A 4 7.58 -5.80 -13.52
C VAL A 4 7.34 -4.78 -12.41
N ASP A 5 8.27 -3.85 -12.24
CA ASP A 5 8.25 -2.84 -11.17
C ASP A 5 8.25 -1.43 -11.78
N SER A 6 7.25 -0.64 -11.46
CA SER A 6 7.12 0.73 -11.96
C SER A 6 8.14 1.70 -11.36
N ARG A 7 8.76 1.36 -10.24
CA ARG A 7 9.79 2.18 -9.58
C ARG A 7 11.08 2.18 -10.39
N GLY A 8 11.78 3.30 -10.40
CA GLY A 8 13.08 3.44 -11.08
C GLY A 8 14.16 2.54 -10.51
N ARG A 9 14.05 2.21 -9.22
CA ARG A 9 14.90 1.24 -8.51
C ARG A 9 14.04 0.31 -7.69
N ALA A 10 14.18 -0.98 -7.91
CA ALA A 10 13.61 -2.01 -7.06
C ALA A 10 14.68 -2.44 -6.05
N GLU A 11 14.72 -1.76 -4.92
CA GLU A 11 15.65 -2.00 -3.81
C GLU A 11 14.95 -2.72 -2.66
N GLY A 12 15.72 -3.42 -1.83
CA GLY A 12 15.24 -4.13 -0.66
C GLY A 12 15.42 -5.65 -0.74
N ALA A 13 15.06 -6.33 0.33
CA ALA A 13 15.31 -7.76 0.48
C ALA A 13 14.60 -8.63 -0.57
N LEU A 14 13.34 -8.32 -0.90
CA LEU A 14 12.54 -9.12 -1.83
C LEU A 14 13.02 -9.01 -3.28
N PRO A 15 13.25 -7.82 -3.87
CA PRO A 15 13.83 -7.70 -5.20
C PRO A 15 15.20 -8.36 -5.33
N ASN A 16 16.05 -8.23 -4.29
CA ASN A 16 17.36 -8.88 -4.29
C ASN A 16 17.25 -10.39 -4.24
N LYS A 17 16.35 -10.94 -3.42
CA LYS A 17 16.06 -12.37 -3.38
C LYS A 17 15.52 -12.90 -4.71
N ALA A 18 14.66 -12.14 -5.38
CA ALA A 18 14.15 -12.50 -6.71
C ALA A 18 15.28 -12.59 -7.74
N ARG A 19 16.18 -11.60 -7.78
CA ARG A 19 17.34 -11.62 -8.68
C ARG A 19 18.29 -12.77 -8.37
N ALA A 20 18.55 -13.06 -7.09
CA ALA A 20 19.38 -14.19 -6.66
C ALA A 20 18.76 -15.54 -7.07
N ALA A 21 17.44 -15.63 -7.16
CA ALA A 21 16.73 -16.80 -7.67
C ALA A 21 16.64 -16.85 -9.21
N GLY A 22 17.35 -15.98 -9.94
CA GLY A 22 17.35 -15.94 -11.40
C GLY A 22 16.08 -15.34 -12.02
N ILE A 23 15.25 -14.65 -11.24
CA ILE A 23 14.04 -14.00 -11.73
C ILE A 23 14.42 -12.65 -12.32
N ASP A 24 13.99 -12.40 -13.56
CA ASP A 24 14.16 -11.10 -14.21
C ASP A 24 13.28 -10.03 -13.53
N VAL A 25 13.91 -8.97 -13.03
CA VAL A 25 13.24 -7.83 -12.37
C VAL A 25 13.39 -6.60 -13.25
N ALA A 26 12.37 -6.33 -14.06
CA ALA A 26 12.31 -5.15 -14.95
C ALA A 26 11.82 -3.94 -14.14
N THR A 27 12.73 -3.01 -13.86
CA THR A 27 12.43 -1.72 -13.21
C THR A 27 11.99 -0.67 -14.22
N SER A 28 11.43 0.45 -13.75
CA SER A 28 10.87 1.50 -14.61
C SER A 28 9.97 0.93 -15.70
N SER A 29 9.19 -0.07 -15.38
CA SER A 29 8.40 -0.83 -16.35
C SER A 29 6.96 -1.01 -15.85
N VAL A 30 6.04 -1.08 -16.78
CA VAL A 30 4.61 -1.30 -16.51
C VAL A 30 4.04 -2.29 -17.50
N ILE A 31 2.95 -2.94 -17.15
CA ILE A 31 2.12 -3.69 -18.09
C ILE A 31 1.18 -2.68 -18.74
N SER A 32 1.34 -2.45 -20.05
CA SER A 32 0.53 -1.51 -20.82
C SER A 32 -0.70 -2.13 -21.46
N ALA A 33 -0.66 -3.44 -21.73
CA ALA A 33 -1.79 -4.18 -22.27
C ALA A 33 -1.73 -5.66 -21.91
N VAL A 34 -2.89 -6.27 -21.84
CA VAL A 34 -3.07 -7.73 -21.68
C VAL A 34 -3.77 -8.24 -22.94
N ASN A 35 -3.19 -9.27 -23.53
CA ASN A 35 -3.80 -9.96 -24.67
C ASN A 35 -4.33 -11.32 -24.20
N THR A 36 -5.56 -11.60 -24.55
CA THR A 36 -6.23 -12.85 -24.21
C THR A 36 -6.28 -13.79 -25.39
N SER A 37 -6.46 -15.07 -25.13
CA SER A 37 -6.73 -16.08 -26.14
C SER A 37 -8.12 -15.87 -26.76
N PHE A 38 -8.39 -16.60 -27.86
CA PHE A 38 -9.71 -16.62 -28.50
C PHE A 38 -10.81 -16.90 -27.45
N GLY A 39 -11.83 -16.04 -27.40
CA GLY A 39 -12.91 -16.10 -26.41
C GLY A 39 -12.65 -15.33 -25.09
N GLY A 40 -11.47 -14.74 -24.90
CA GLY A 40 -11.18 -13.85 -23.76
C GLY A 40 -11.01 -14.56 -22.40
N LEU A 41 -11.01 -15.89 -22.37
CA LEU A 41 -11.02 -16.65 -21.12
C LEU A 41 -9.63 -16.86 -20.49
N ASN A 42 -8.57 -16.83 -21.27
CA ASN A 42 -7.21 -17.06 -20.80
C ASN A 42 -6.27 -15.93 -21.23
N ILE A 43 -5.29 -15.61 -20.40
CA ILE A 43 -4.21 -14.70 -20.77
C ILE A 43 -3.26 -15.41 -21.71
N ALA A 44 -2.91 -14.79 -22.82
CA ALA A 44 -1.94 -15.31 -23.79
C ALA A 44 -0.61 -14.55 -23.75
N SER A 45 -0.65 -13.25 -23.49
CA SER A 45 0.55 -12.41 -23.37
C SER A 45 0.25 -11.07 -22.75
N VAL A 46 1.30 -10.38 -22.31
CA VAL A 46 1.24 -8.98 -21.89
C VAL A 46 2.19 -8.13 -22.73
N LYS A 47 1.92 -6.85 -22.82
CA LYS A 47 2.88 -5.87 -23.28
C LYS A 47 3.53 -5.21 -22.08
N VAL A 48 4.83 -5.38 -21.93
CA VAL A 48 5.65 -4.70 -20.94
C VAL A 48 6.31 -3.49 -21.60
N ALA A 49 6.18 -2.34 -21.00
CA ALA A 49 6.65 -1.10 -21.55
C ALA A 49 7.49 -0.32 -20.55
N ALA A 50 8.45 0.46 -21.05
CA ALA A 50 9.23 1.35 -20.21
C ALA A 50 8.35 2.51 -19.73
N TYR A 51 8.43 2.83 -18.44
CA TYR A 51 7.71 3.91 -17.77
C TYR A 51 8.68 4.95 -17.22
N ARG A 52 8.48 6.21 -17.58
CA ARG A 52 9.21 7.34 -17.01
C ARG A 52 8.27 8.17 -16.17
N LYS A 53 8.56 8.25 -14.87
CA LYS A 53 7.82 9.10 -13.92
C LYS A 53 7.80 10.55 -14.43
N GLY A 54 6.62 11.15 -14.47
CA GLY A 54 6.42 12.55 -14.90
C GLY A 54 6.18 12.78 -16.39
N GLN A 55 6.41 11.80 -17.25
CA GLN A 55 6.15 11.96 -18.69
C GLN A 55 4.80 11.40 -19.16
N GLY A 56 4.12 10.59 -18.33
CA GLY A 56 2.83 9.98 -18.64
C GLY A 56 2.82 9.10 -19.92
N ARG A 57 3.98 8.85 -20.51
CA ARG A 57 4.12 8.12 -21.78
C ARG A 57 4.80 6.77 -21.54
N VAL A 58 4.23 5.79 -22.21
CA VAL A 58 4.75 4.43 -22.29
C VAL A 58 5.57 4.33 -23.58
N ILE A 59 6.78 3.88 -23.50
CA ILE A 59 7.68 3.73 -24.65
C ILE A 59 8.29 2.33 -24.69
N ALA A 60 8.64 1.87 -25.90
CA ALA A 60 9.34 0.61 -26.11
C ALA A 60 8.58 -0.62 -25.55
N GLU A 61 7.38 -0.88 -26.05
CA GLU A 61 6.59 -2.05 -25.68
C GLU A 61 7.25 -3.35 -26.17
N LYS A 62 7.35 -4.32 -25.27
CA LYS A 62 7.79 -5.70 -25.58
C LYS A 62 6.69 -6.66 -25.19
N LYS A 63 6.30 -7.52 -26.15
CA LYS A 63 5.39 -8.65 -25.89
C LYS A 63 6.10 -9.70 -25.03
N VAL A 64 5.44 -10.16 -23.99
CA VAL A 64 5.88 -11.25 -23.10
C VAL A 64 4.75 -12.27 -23.04
N GLU A 65 5.00 -13.49 -23.43
CA GLU A 65 4.03 -14.58 -23.33
C GLU A 65 3.90 -15.01 -21.86
N CYS A 66 2.68 -15.17 -21.40
CA CYS A 66 2.35 -15.64 -20.06
C CYS A 66 0.90 -16.10 -20.02
N ASP A 67 0.63 -17.00 -19.12
CA ASP A 67 -0.68 -17.60 -18.82
C ASP A 67 -1.27 -17.05 -17.51
N PHE A 68 -0.48 -16.33 -16.74
CA PHE A 68 -0.86 -15.80 -15.44
C PHE A 68 -0.20 -14.44 -15.16
N ILE A 69 -0.97 -13.53 -14.51
CA ILE A 69 -0.49 -12.25 -14.00
C ILE A 69 -0.88 -12.14 -12.54
N ALA A 70 0.11 -11.96 -11.65
CA ALA A 70 -0.11 -11.54 -10.29
C ALA A 70 0.13 -10.04 -10.17
N MET A 71 -0.81 -9.31 -9.60
CA MET A 71 -0.71 -7.86 -9.41
C MET A 71 -0.63 -7.53 -7.92
N SER A 72 0.35 -6.68 -7.56
CA SER A 72 0.49 -6.12 -6.23
C SER A 72 0.58 -4.60 -6.36
N GLY A 73 -0.54 -3.92 -6.20
CA GLY A 73 -0.66 -2.47 -6.34
C GLY A 73 -0.36 -1.68 -5.06
N GLY A 74 0.02 -2.37 -3.98
CA GLY A 74 0.18 -1.78 -2.65
C GLY A 74 -1.13 -1.72 -1.85
N PHE A 75 -1.02 -1.15 -0.67
CA PHE A 75 -2.15 -0.98 0.26
C PHE A 75 -2.38 0.51 0.50
N ASN A 76 -3.65 0.90 0.56
CA ASN A 76 -4.06 2.23 0.98
C ASN A 76 -4.61 2.20 2.40
N PRO A 77 -4.42 3.24 3.21
CA PRO A 77 -5.07 3.38 4.49
C PRO A 77 -6.60 3.29 4.37
N ALA A 78 -7.24 2.52 5.25
CA ALA A 78 -8.69 2.42 5.31
C ALA A 78 -9.25 3.57 6.16
N LEU A 79 -9.68 4.63 5.50
CA LEU A 79 -10.06 5.90 6.15
C LEU A 79 -11.57 6.07 6.36
N HIS A 80 -12.38 5.06 6.06
CA HIS A 80 -13.83 5.17 6.08
C HIS A 80 -14.38 5.65 7.44
N LEU A 81 -14.00 5.00 8.54
CA LEU A 81 -14.45 5.38 9.88
C LEU A 81 -13.93 6.76 10.30
N TRP A 82 -12.69 7.08 9.92
CA TRP A 82 -12.11 8.39 10.17
C TRP A 82 -12.92 9.50 9.49
N CYS A 83 -13.19 9.36 8.20
CA CYS A 83 -13.96 10.33 7.42
C CYS A 83 -15.42 10.40 7.87
N HIS A 84 -16.03 9.26 8.20
CA HIS A 84 -17.41 9.22 8.69
C HIS A 84 -17.62 10.02 9.96
N ASN A 85 -16.60 10.07 10.83
CA ASN A 85 -16.63 10.86 12.06
C ASN A 85 -16.07 12.28 11.88
N GLY A 86 -16.02 12.79 10.65
CA GLY A 86 -15.63 14.17 10.34
C GLY A 86 -14.13 14.42 10.30
N GLY A 87 -13.29 13.40 10.45
CA GLY A 87 -11.84 13.50 10.37
C GLY A 87 -11.39 13.97 8.99
N LYS A 88 -10.38 14.85 8.97
CA LYS A 88 -9.78 15.35 7.72
C LYS A 88 -8.63 14.46 7.29
N ILE A 89 -8.41 14.39 6.00
CA ILE A 89 -7.34 13.61 5.38
C ILE A 89 -6.42 14.53 4.61
N LYS A 90 -5.15 14.09 4.47
CA LYS A 90 -4.16 14.74 3.62
C LYS A 90 -3.45 13.70 2.75
N PHE A 91 -2.99 14.14 1.60
CA PHE A 91 -2.14 13.30 0.76
C PHE A 91 -0.70 13.30 1.28
N ASP A 92 -0.11 12.13 1.39
CA ASP A 92 1.27 11.93 1.81
C ASP A 92 2.08 11.48 0.59
N GLU A 93 2.99 12.34 0.14
CA GLU A 93 3.81 12.10 -1.04
C GLU A 93 4.78 10.91 -0.89
N ALA A 94 5.24 10.63 0.33
CA ALA A 94 6.15 9.51 0.58
C ALA A 94 5.42 8.17 0.49
N LEU A 95 4.20 8.12 0.99
CA LEU A 95 3.33 6.93 0.94
C LEU A 95 2.54 6.83 -0.36
N GLN A 96 2.47 7.91 -1.16
CA GLN A 96 1.62 8.02 -2.34
C GLN A 96 0.16 7.64 -2.06
N SER A 97 -0.35 8.03 -0.88
CA SER A 97 -1.70 7.72 -0.42
C SER A 97 -2.24 8.77 0.54
N PHE A 98 -3.55 8.78 0.73
CA PHE A 98 -4.16 9.62 1.75
C PHE A 98 -3.97 8.99 3.13
N ARG A 99 -3.78 9.84 4.15
CA ARG A 99 -3.73 9.45 5.56
C ARG A 99 -4.49 10.44 6.44
N PRO A 100 -4.79 10.06 7.70
CA PRO A 100 -5.41 10.96 8.66
C PRO A 100 -4.60 12.25 8.83
N ASP A 101 -5.29 13.39 8.90
CA ASP A 101 -4.69 14.69 9.20
C ASP A 101 -5.19 15.21 10.54
N ARG A 102 -6.37 15.78 10.59
CA ARG A 102 -6.93 16.41 11.77
C ARG A 102 -8.26 15.83 12.17
N HIS A 103 -8.44 15.65 13.45
CA HIS A 103 -9.69 15.27 14.08
C HIS A 103 -9.93 16.14 15.31
N HIS A 104 -11.18 16.45 15.60
CA HIS A 104 -11.56 17.30 16.74
C HIS A 104 -12.12 16.52 17.93
N ASP A 105 -12.33 15.21 17.79
CA ASP A 105 -12.79 14.33 18.86
C ASP A 105 -11.67 13.43 19.39
N ALA A 106 -11.92 12.72 20.47
CA ALA A 106 -10.99 11.77 21.06
C ALA A 106 -10.88 10.48 20.21
N MET A 107 -10.48 10.62 18.97
CA MET A 107 -10.26 9.53 18.02
C MET A 107 -8.84 9.57 17.48
N GLN A 108 -8.17 8.44 17.46
CA GLN A 108 -6.84 8.27 16.90
C GLN A 108 -6.82 7.09 15.90
N ALA A 109 -6.29 7.33 14.71
CA ALA A 109 -6.00 6.26 13.77
C ALA A 109 -4.61 5.70 14.04
N VAL A 110 -4.44 4.39 13.98
CA VAL A 110 -3.18 3.67 14.20
C VAL A 110 -2.98 2.58 13.15
N GLY A 111 -1.75 2.14 12.98
CA GLY A 111 -1.38 1.08 12.06
C GLY A 111 -1.67 1.44 10.61
N ALA A 112 -2.13 0.48 9.82
CA ALA A 112 -2.39 0.67 8.39
C ALA A 112 -3.36 1.83 8.10
N ALA A 113 -4.32 2.10 8.98
CA ALA A 113 -5.21 3.26 8.87
C ALA A 113 -4.47 4.60 9.01
N ASN A 114 -3.32 4.64 9.70
CA ASN A 114 -2.44 5.81 9.81
C ASN A 114 -1.28 5.80 8.81
N GLY A 115 -1.21 4.79 7.95
CA GLY A 115 -0.12 4.63 6.97
C GLY A 115 1.07 3.81 7.47
N THR A 116 1.01 3.24 8.67
CA THR A 116 2.03 2.36 9.24
C THR A 116 1.78 0.92 8.77
N MET A 117 2.58 0.42 7.83
CA MET A 117 2.31 -0.84 7.12
C MET A 117 3.08 -2.05 7.67
N ASP A 118 4.10 -1.87 8.50
CA ASP A 118 4.81 -2.98 9.12
C ASP A 118 4.19 -3.37 10.48
N VAL A 119 4.24 -4.65 10.80
CA VAL A 119 3.58 -5.22 11.98
C VAL A 119 4.19 -4.70 13.30
N ALA A 120 5.52 -4.59 13.38
CA ALA A 120 6.20 -4.19 14.61
C ALA A 120 5.86 -2.74 14.97
N SER A 121 5.95 -1.82 14.01
CA SER A 121 5.57 -0.41 14.19
C SER A 121 4.08 -0.25 14.48
N THR A 122 3.22 -1.03 13.81
CA THR A 122 1.78 -1.04 14.08
C THR A 122 1.46 -1.42 15.53
N LEU A 123 2.10 -2.45 16.06
CA LEU A 123 1.90 -2.88 17.45
C LEU A 123 2.39 -1.84 18.45
N ALA A 124 3.55 -1.23 18.19
CA ALA A 124 4.09 -0.17 19.04
C ALA A 124 3.17 1.07 19.06
N GLU A 125 2.70 1.49 17.89
CA GLU A 125 1.77 2.61 17.74
C GLU A 125 0.44 2.34 18.44
N ALA A 126 -0.13 1.15 18.27
CA ALA A 126 -1.38 0.75 18.90
C ALA A 126 -1.24 0.69 20.43
N HIS A 127 -0.13 0.18 20.94
CA HIS A 127 0.16 0.15 22.38
C HIS A 127 0.20 1.58 22.95
N ALA A 128 0.98 2.47 22.34
CA ALA A 128 1.10 3.85 22.79
C ALA A 128 -0.24 4.59 22.78
N ALA A 129 -1.05 4.39 21.73
CA ALA A 129 -2.39 4.96 21.63
C ALA A 129 -3.34 4.42 22.71
N GLY A 130 -3.28 3.10 22.97
CA GLY A 130 -4.06 2.47 24.05
C GLY A 130 -3.70 2.99 25.44
N GLU A 131 -2.41 3.14 25.73
CA GLU A 131 -1.96 3.75 27.00
C GLU A 131 -2.43 5.21 27.16
N ALA A 132 -2.35 6.01 26.09
CA ALA A 132 -2.81 7.39 26.11
C ALA A 132 -4.32 7.47 26.37
N ALA A 133 -5.11 6.63 25.71
CA ALA A 133 -6.55 6.53 25.90
C ALA A 133 -6.90 6.10 27.33
N ALA A 134 -6.21 5.11 27.89
CA ALA A 134 -6.42 4.65 29.25
C ALA A 134 -6.11 5.74 30.29
N LYS A 135 -5.02 6.48 30.12
CA LYS A 135 -4.65 7.61 31.00
C LYS A 135 -5.73 8.70 30.99
N THR A 136 -6.38 8.92 29.85
CA THR A 136 -7.46 9.91 29.71
C THR A 136 -8.77 9.41 30.35
N ALA A 137 -9.06 8.12 30.28
CA ALA A 137 -10.31 7.52 30.78
C ALA A 137 -10.28 7.24 32.31
N LEU A 138 -9.13 6.85 32.87
CA LEU A 138 -8.98 6.42 34.25
C LEU A 138 -9.42 7.45 35.31
N PRO A 139 -9.25 8.79 35.17
CA PRO A 139 -9.73 9.73 36.17
C PRO A 139 -11.25 9.71 36.37
N LYS A 140 -12.01 9.34 35.32
CA LYS A 140 -13.48 9.24 35.37
C LYS A 140 -13.98 7.89 35.94
N ALA A 141 -13.21 6.83 35.78
CA ALA A 141 -13.59 5.49 36.25
C ALA A 141 -13.44 5.29 37.76
N ARG A 142 -12.54 6.03 38.41
CA ARG A 142 -12.33 5.94 39.88
C ARG A 142 -13.49 6.45 40.74
N SER A 143 -14.48 7.14 40.17
CA SER A 143 -15.67 7.58 40.87
C SER A 143 -16.85 6.62 40.89
N ALA A 144 -16.79 5.54 40.13
CA ALA A 144 -17.79 4.47 40.12
C ALA A 144 -17.49 3.50 41.28
N LYS A 145 -17.98 3.82 42.48
CA LYS A 145 -18.07 2.80 43.56
C LYS A 145 -19.11 1.77 43.14
N PHE A 146 -18.66 0.59 42.78
CA PHE A 146 -19.53 -0.57 42.72
C PHE A 146 -20.09 -0.79 44.14
N LYS A 147 -21.39 -0.60 44.30
CA LYS A 147 -22.16 -1.04 45.47
C LYS A 147 -22.61 -2.46 45.22
#